data_356277c4bdad4dce75b1eaa5e15f42eb
#
_entry.id   356277c4bdad4dce75b1eaa5e15f42eb
#
_cell.length_a   1.000
_cell.length_b   1.000
_cell.length_c   1.000
_cell.angle_alpha   90.00
_cell.angle_beta   90.00
_cell.angle_gamma   90.00
#
_symmetry.space_group_name_H-M   'P 1'
#
loop_
_entity.id
_entity.type
_entity.pdbx_description
1 polymer ?
#
loop_
_entity_poly.entity_id
_entity_poly.type
_entity_poly.pdbx_seq_one_letter_code
_entity_poly.pdbx_strand_id
1 'polypeptide(L)'
;MRAAAAGYQAQLRIALSDGITPSRFTALLAQCRQDEPEVDIRLYEVPLSQQIRGLHDDLYDVGFAQSAEVGEGILAEAAWSDPLVVAVPARHPLLTYKRIPLDEVLRYPLVMCDPQLCEGYGRQIARILRTVDVEPLVAEEVASLDLMLALVAAGYALALVGSSQLIACRNADVIGRPLAGRSPMLTTYLLRRDVEPSETLSRFIDRVSPIITDAPSHTPESTKEINS
;
A
#
# COMPACT_ATOMS: atom_id res chain seq x y z
N MET A 1 -13.66 24.45 -16.72
CA MET A 1 -13.91 24.70 -18.15
C MET A 1 -13.23 23.75 -19.14
N ARG A 2 -12.22 22.92 -18.75
CA ARG A 2 -11.59 21.93 -19.67
C ARG A 2 -12.39 20.63 -19.85
N ALA A 3 -13.14 20.17 -18.83
CA ALA A 3 -13.90 18.91 -18.88
C ALA A 3 -15.02 18.93 -19.94
N ALA A 4 -15.78 20.02 -20.02
CA ALA A 4 -16.87 20.17 -20.99
C ALA A 4 -16.39 20.16 -22.47
N ALA A 5 -15.16 20.62 -22.73
CA ALA A 5 -14.57 20.61 -24.08
C ALA A 5 -14.10 19.22 -24.53
N ALA A 6 -13.95 18.26 -23.59
CA ALA A 6 -13.53 16.88 -23.85
C ALA A 6 -14.70 15.86 -23.85
N GLY A 7 -15.96 16.34 -23.68
CA GLY A 7 -17.15 15.48 -23.65
C GLY A 7 -17.40 14.76 -22.32
N TYR A 8 -16.67 15.11 -21.23
CA TYR A 8 -16.90 14.53 -19.92
C TYR A 8 -18.17 15.10 -19.27
N GLN A 9 -18.99 14.23 -18.67
CA GLN A 9 -20.24 14.57 -18.00
C GLN A 9 -20.07 14.74 -16.48
N ALA A 10 -19.05 14.09 -15.90
CA ALA A 10 -18.73 14.15 -14.48
C ALA A 10 -17.21 14.13 -14.27
N GLN A 11 -16.78 14.56 -13.08
CA GLN A 11 -15.39 14.52 -12.66
C GLN A 11 -15.29 13.77 -11.33
N LEU A 12 -14.24 12.97 -11.16
CA LEU A 12 -13.88 12.31 -9.92
C LEU A 12 -12.44 12.65 -9.56
N ARG A 13 -12.24 13.31 -8.41
CA ARG A 13 -10.94 13.76 -7.90
C ARG A 13 -10.45 12.79 -6.84
N ILE A 14 -9.39 12.04 -7.15
CA ILE A 14 -8.84 10.99 -6.30
C ILE A 14 -7.48 11.43 -5.76
N ALA A 15 -7.35 11.52 -4.44
CA ALA A 15 -6.08 11.78 -3.78
C ALA A 15 -5.41 10.46 -3.38
N LEU A 16 -4.09 10.40 -3.49
CA LEU A 16 -3.28 9.22 -3.26
C LEU A 16 -2.13 9.57 -2.32
N SER A 17 -1.90 8.73 -1.32
CA SER A 17 -0.74 8.83 -0.42
C SER A 17 -0.14 7.46 -0.13
N ASP A 18 1.07 7.43 0.47
CA ASP A 18 1.72 6.24 1.01
C ASP A 18 2.06 5.12 -0.01
N GLY A 19 2.18 5.44 -1.30
CA GLY A 19 2.56 4.43 -2.29
C GLY A 19 1.53 3.30 -2.42
N ILE A 20 0.46 3.57 -3.13
CA ILE A 20 -0.62 2.62 -3.39
C ILE A 20 -0.11 1.36 -4.09
N THR A 21 -0.82 0.24 -3.90
CA THR A 21 -0.58 -1.02 -4.61
C THR A 21 -0.85 -0.84 -6.12
N PRO A 22 0.18 -0.73 -6.98
CA PRO A 22 0.00 -0.28 -8.37
C PRO A 22 -0.92 -1.18 -9.18
N SER A 23 -0.83 -2.50 -9.00
CA SER A 23 -1.61 -3.47 -9.78
C SER A 23 -3.12 -3.37 -9.54
N ARG A 24 -3.54 -3.22 -8.26
CA ARG A 24 -4.95 -3.12 -7.90
C ARG A 24 -5.55 -1.79 -8.34
N PHE A 25 -4.81 -0.70 -8.13
CA PHE A 25 -5.25 0.62 -8.55
C PHE A 25 -5.33 0.74 -10.08
N THR A 26 -4.37 0.17 -10.80
CA THR A 26 -4.39 0.11 -12.27
C THR A 26 -5.61 -0.67 -12.78
N ALA A 27 -5.94 -1.81 -12.17
CA ALA A 27 -7.12 -2.60 -12.54
C ALA A 27 -8.42 -1.81 -12.29
N LEU A 28 -8.52 -1.11 -11.15
CA LEU A 28 -9.66 -0.24 -10.84
C LEU A 28 -9.83 0.87 -11.86
N LEU A 29 -8.76 1.59 -12.21
CA LEU A 29 -8.80 2.65 -13.21
C LEU A 29 -9.17 2.13 -14.60
N ALA A 30 -8.67 0.95 -14.98
CA ALA A 30 -9.01 0.31 -16.26
C ALA A 30 -10.50 -0.03 -16.31
N GLN A 31 -11.06 -0.57 -15.22
CA GLN A 31 -12.50 -0.84 -15.14
C GLN A 31 -13.33 0.44 -15.21
N CYS A 32 -12.96 1.48 -14.44
CA CYS A 32 -13.64 2.78 -14.52
C CYS A 32 -13.63 3.33 -15.95
N ARG A 33 -12.50 3.25 -16.64
CA ARG A 33 -12.37 3.72 -18.03
C ARG A 33 -13.25 2.95 -19.01
N GLN A 34 -13.44 1.65 -18.77
CA GLN A 34 -14.26 0.79 -19.60
C GLN A 34 -15.76 1.03 -19.35
N ASP A 35 -16.16 1.14 -18.09
CA ASP A 35 -17.57 1.22 -17.70
C ASP A 35 -18.16 2.63 -17.83
N GLU A 36 -17.33 3.66 -17.56
CA GLU A 36 -17.76 5.07 -17.53
C GLU A 36 -16.71 5.98 -18.21
N PRO A 37 -16.53 5.86 -19.52
CA PRO A 37 -15.52 6.64 -20.27
C PRO A 37 -15.80 8.16 -20.25
N GLU A 38 -17.02 8.57 -19.90
CA GLU A 38 -17.46 9.97 -19.76
C GLU A 38 -17.10 10.60 -18.41
N VAL A 39 -16.55 9.82 -17.44
CA VAL A 39 -16.08 10.36 -16.16
C VAL A 39 -14.61 10.77 -16.28
N ASP A 40 -14.31 12.05 -16.02
CA ASP A 40 -12.95 12.58 -15.97
C ASP A 40 -12.32 12.27 -14.61
N ILE A 41 -11.45 11.27 -14.55
CA ILE A 41 -10.71 10.92 -13.33
C ILE A 41 -9.46 11.77 -13.23
N ARG A 42 -9.32 12.50 -12.11
CA ARG A 42 -8.15 13.30 -11.76
C ARG A 42 -7.44 12.70 -10.57
N LEU A 43 -6.14 12.49 -10.71
CA LEU A 43 -5.29 11.91 -9.66
C LEU A 43 -4.38 12.98 -9.06
N TYR A 44 -4.27 12.97 -7.74
CA TYR A 44 -3.45 13.89 -6.97
C TYR A 44 -2.60 13.08 -5.99
N GLU A 45 -1.29 13.14 -6.11
CA GLU A 45 -0.37 12.53 -5.16
C GLU A 45 0.01 13.56 -4.12
N VAL A 46 -0.38 13.32 -2.88
CA VAL A 46 -0.22 14.26 -1.76
C VAL A 46 0.02 13.50 -0.44
N PRO A 47 0.73 14.07 0.55
CA PRO A 47 0.82 13.50 1.88
C PRO A 47 -0.56 13.29 2.52
N LEU A 48 -0.68 12.32 3.44
CA LEU A 48 -1.94 11.98 4.10
C LEU A 48 -2.60 13.19 4.79
N SER A 49 -1.82 14.01 5.47
CA SER A 49 -2.30 15.21 6.14
C SER A 49 -2.95 16.22 5.17
N GLN A 50 -2.38 16.36 3.95
CA GLN A 50 -2.98 17.19 2.89
C GLN A 50 -4.19 16.53 2.26
N GLN A 51 -4.18 15.20 2.12
CA GLN A 51 -5.31 14.43 1.62
C GLN A 51 -6.54 14.59 2.52
N ILE A 52 -6.37 14.43 3.84
CA ILE A 52 -7.45 14.61 4.83
C ILE A 52 -8.01 16.04 4.76
N ARG A 53 -7.14 17.05 4.74
CA ARG A 53 -7.56 18.44 4.61
C ARG A 53 -8.32 18.67 3.31
N GLY A 54 -7.81 18.18 2.20
CA GLY A 54 -8.44 18.35 0.88
C GLY A 54 -9.79 17.62 0.77
N LEU A 55 -10.00 16.51 1.48
CA LEU A 55 -11.32 15.88 1.59
C LEU A 55 -12.29 16.75 2.37
N HIS A 56 -11.88 17.37 3.48
CA HIS A 56 -12.72 18.32 4.23
C HIS A 56 -13.07 19.55 3.41
N ASP A 57 -12.10 20.09 2.68
CA ASP A 57 -12.24 21.32 1.88
C ASP A 57 -12.89 21.08 0.49
N ASP A 58 -13.40 19.86 0.24
CA ASP A 58 -14.02 19.49 -1.04
C ASP A 58 -13.09 19.63 -2.27
N LEU A 59 -11.78 19.52 -2.05
CA LEU A 59 -10.79 19.49 -3.14
C LEU A 59 -10.68 18.10 -3.78
N TYR A 60 -10.96 17.06 -3.00
CA TYR A 60 -10.96 15.66 -3.42
C TYR A 60 -12.29 15.01 -3.04
N ASP A 61 -12.76 14.07 -3.90
CA ASP A 61 -13.99 13.34 -3.67
C ASP A 61 -13.72 12.05 -2.86
N VAL A 62 -12.54 11.46 -3.08
CA VAL A 62 -12.11 10.22 -2.45
C VAL A 62 -10.59 10.19 -2.35
N GLY A 63 -10.07 9.41 -1.41
CA GLY A 63 -8.65 9.20 -1.23
C GLY A 63 -8.29 7.74 -1.00
N PHE A 64 -7.01 7.40 -1.25
CA PHE A 64 -6.43 6.13 -0.83
C PHE A 64 -5.19 6.40 0.01
N ALA A 65 -5.12 5.74 1.17
CA ALA A 65 -4.00 5.86 2.10
C ALA A 65 -3.78 4.57 2.90
N GLN A 66 -2.61 4.42 3.48
CA GLN A 66 -2.30 3.29 4.37
C GLN A 66 -2.56 3.63 5.84
N SER A 67 -3.58 4.43 6.13
CA SER A 67 -4.00 4.76 7.49
C SER A 67 -5.52 4.83 7.61
N ALA A 68 -6.05 4.26 8.69
CA ALA A 68 -7.43 4.48 9.13
C ALA A 68 -7.54 5.63 10.15
N GLU A 69 -6.43 6.19 10.60
CA GLU A 69 -6.37 7.28 11.59
C GLU A 69 -6.47 8.62 10.86
N VAL A 70 -7.71 9.03 10.53
CA VAL A 70 -8.00 10.17 9.65
C VAL A 70 -8.78 11.30 10.31
N GLY A 71 -9.14 11.14 11.60
CA GLY A 71 -9.91 12.15 12.35
C GLY A 71 -11.41 12.09 12.08
N GLU A 72 -12.14 13.03 12.69
CA GLU A 72 -13.60 13.14 12.58
C GLU A 72 -14.02 13.61 11.18
N GLY A 73 -15.21 13.20 10.74
CA GLY A 73 -15.81 13.61 9.48
C GLY A 73 -15.26 12.93 8.23
N ILE A 74 -14.26 12.05 8.37
CA ILE A 74 -13.75 11.19 7.30
C ILE A 74 -13.98 9.73 7.66
N LEU A 75 -14.58 8.98 6.75
CA LEU A 75 -14.69 7.53 6.83
C LEU A 75 -13.46 6.89 6.18
N ALA A 76 -12.93 5.86 6.83
CA ALA A 76 -11.84 5.04 6.32
C ALA A 76 -12.31 3.58 6.22
N GLU A 77 -12.49 3.08 5.02
CA GLU A 77 -12.92 1.73 4.73
C GLU A 77 -11.77 0.93 4.13
N ALA A 78 -11.50 -0.29 4.62
CA ALA A 78 -10.44 -1.12 4.07
C ALA A 78 -10.72 -1.44 2.60
N ALA A 79 -9.84 -1.04 1.70
CA ALA A 79 -9.97 -1.25 0.26
C ALA A 79 -9.25 -2.54 -0.19
N TRP A 80 -8.01 -2.74 0.23
CA TRP A 80 -7.23 -3.96 -0.04
C TRP A 80 -6.08 -4.10 0.94
N SER A 81 -5.55 -5.31 1.00
CA SER A 81 -4.36 -5.63 1.80
C SER A 81 -3.28 -6.29 0.94
N ASP A 82 -2.03 -6.02 1.26
CA ASP A 82 -0.86 -6.54 0.57
C ASP A 82 0.09 -7.20 1.58
N PRO A 83 0.54 -8.46 1.36
CA PRO A 83 1.49 -9.08 2.25
C PRO A 83 2.78 -8.27 2.39
N LEU A 84 3.23 -8.04 3.62
CA LEU A 84 4.52 -7.42 3.87
C LEU A 84 5.64 -8.43 3.64
N VAL A 85 6.66 -8.02 2.91
CA VAL A 85 7.88 -8.80 2.66
C VAL A 85 9.12 -8.00 3.03
N VAL A 86 10.20 -8.72 3.31
CA VAL A 86 11.53 -8.14 3.43
C VAL A 86 12.15 -8.08 2.04
N ALA A 87 12.50 -6.91 1.58
CA ALA A 87 13.30 -6.70 0.38
C ALA A 87 14.78 -6.88 0.76
N VAL A 88 15.43 -7.85 0.13
CA VAL A 88 16.78 -8.32 0.46
C VAL A 88 17.64 -8.29 -0.80
N PRO A 89 18.92 -7.85 -0.75
CA PRO A 89 19.82 -7.95 -1.89
C PRO A 89 19.97 -9.39 -2.38
N ALA A 90 20.12 -9.61 -3.69
CA ALA A 90 20.14 -10.95 -4.32
C ALA A 90 21.23 -11.91 -3.80
N ARG A 91 22.24 -11.40 -3.07
CA ARG A 91 23.34 -12.22 -2.50
C ARG A 91 23.45 -12.10 -0.98
N HIS A 92 22.37 -11.78 -0.31
CA HIS A 92 22.39 -11.53 1.14
C HIS A 92 22.26 -12.85 1.94
N PRO A 93 22.94 -13.00 3.12
CA PRO A 93 22.85 -14.20 3.95
C PRO A 93 21.42 -14.59 4.38
N LEU A 94 20.54 -13.63 4.58
CA LEU A 94 19.13 -13.88 4.95
C LEU A 94 18.35 -14.65 3.89
N LEU A 95 18.85 -14.78 2.67
CA LEU A 95 18.20 -15.59 1.61
C LEU A 95 18.24 -17.09 1.89
N THR A 96 19.03 -17.56 2.85
CA THR A 96 18.99 -18.94 3.38
C THR A 96 17.65 -19.25 4.07
N TYR A 97 16.97 -18.22 4.58
CA TYR A 97 15.63 -18.37 5.16
C TYR A 97 14.58 -18.37 4.05
N LYS A 98 13.65 -19.32 4.09
CA LYS A 98 12.42 -19.26 3.27
C LYS A 98 11.44 -18.20 3.77
N ARG A 99 11.41 -18.01 5.10
CA ARG A 99 10.66 -16.97 5.84
C ARG A 99 11.59 -16.39 6.89
N ILE A 100 11.79 -15.08 6.91
CA ILE A 100 12.80 -14.44 7.76
C ILE A 100 12.15 -14.03 9.09
N PRO A 101 12.70 -14.46 10.25
CA PRO A 101 12.29 -13.92 11.54
C PRO A 101 12.55 -12.41 11.60
N LEU A 102 11.64 -11.65 12.21
CA LEU A 102 11.77 -10.19 12.25
C LEU A 102 13.00 -9.73 13.04
N ASP A 103 13.33 -10.43 14.11
CA ASP A 103 14.53 -10.18 14.91
C ASP A 103 15.81 -10.38 14.10
N GLU A 104 15.84 -11.33 13.17
CA GLU A 104 16.97 -11.51 12.25
C GLU A 104 17.05 -10.37 11.21
N VAL A 105 15.91 -9.83 10.76
CA VAL A 105 15.89 -8.64 9.89
C VAL A 105 16.50 -7.45 10.60
N LEU A 106 16.14 -7.23 11.87
CA LEU A 106 16.56 -6.08 12.68
C LEU A 106 18.04 -6.11 13.10
N ARG A 107 18.76 -7.18 12.82
CA ARG A 107 20.24 -7.21 12.95
C ARG A 107 20.95 -6.45 11.83
N TYR A 108 20.22 -6.06 10.79
CA TYR A 108 20.77 -5.35 9.63
C TYR A 108 20.17 -3.96 9.54
N PRO A 109 20.91 -3.01 8.92
CA PRO A 109 20.37 -1.68 8.68
C PRO A 109 19.10 -1.73 7.82
N LEU A 110 18.13 -0.86 8.13
CA LEU A 110 16.93 -0.68 7.33
C LEU A 110 16.96 0.66 6.61
N VAL A 111 16.49 0.68 5.37
CA VAL A 111 16.03 1.90 4.72
C VAL A 111 14.52 2.01 4.91
N MET A 112 14.09 3.18 5.34
CA MET A 112 12.70 3.47 5.66
C MET A 112 12.15 4.53 4.72
N CYS A 113 10.84 4.63 4.61
CA CYS A 113 10.22 5.79 3.95
C CYS A 113 10.17 6.96 4.93
N ASP A 114 10.42 8.18 4.42
CA ASP A 114 10.31 9.42 5.19
C ASP A 114 8.92 9.51 5.83
N PRO A 115 8.84 9.59 7.17
CA PRO A 115 7.58 9.57 7.90
C PRO A 115 6.68 10.78 7.63
N GLN A 116 7.21 11.88 7.07
CA GLN A 116 6.42 13.03 6.66
C GLN A 116 5.74 12.84 5.30
N LEU A 117 6.33 12.01 4.44
CA LEU A 117 5.83 11.75 3.09
C LEU A 117 4.99 10.47 3.03
N CYS A 118 5.31 9.47 3.85
CA CYS A 118 4.65 8.17 3.90
C CYS A 118 4.05 7.91 5.30
N GLU A 119 3.20 8.82 5.78
CA GLU A 119 2.68 8.80 7.16
C GLU A 119 1.96 7.49 7.51
N GLY A 120 1.06 7.02 6.66
CA GLY A 120 0.26 5.83 6.89
C GLY A 120 1.10 4.55 6.83
N TYR A 121 1.95 4.43 5.81
CA TYR A 121 2.91 3.33 5.68
C TYR A 121 3.84 3.27 6.89
N GLY A 122 4.44 4.39 7.27
CA GLY A 122 5.35 4.48 8.42
C GLY A 122 4.69 4.02 9.73
N ARG A 123 3.42 4.40 9.96
CA ARG A 123 2.66 3.95 11.14
C ARG A 123 2.42 2.44 11.13
N GLN A 124 2.07 1.84 9.99
CA GLN A 124 1.89 0.39 9.89
C GLN A 124 3.21 -0.35 10.12
N ILE A 125 4.30 0.09 9.52
CA ILE A 125 5.64 -0.50 9.73
C ILE A 125 6.07 -0.35 11.20
N ALA A 126 5.94 0.83 11.79
CA ALA A 126 6.30 1.05 13.20
C ALA A 126 5.51 0.13 14.15
N ARG A 127 4.22 -0.14 13.86
CA ARG A 127 3.42 -1.09 14.64
C ARG A 127 3.96 -2.51 14.53
N ILE A 128 4.42 -2.93 13.35
CA ILE A 128 5.00 -4.26 13.12
C ILE A 128 6.36 -4.36 13.82
N LEU A 129 7.23 -3.35 13.70
CA LEU A 129 8.55 -3.34 14.33
C LEU A 129 8.46 -3.43 15.86
N ARG A 130 7.45 -2.83 16.49
CA ARG A 130 7.19 -2.91 17.95
C ARG A 130 6.77 -4.30 18.44
N THR A 131 6.54 -5.28 17.57
CA THR A 131 6.20 -6.65 17.97
C THR A 131 7.39 -7.43 18.51
N VAL A 132 8.59 -6.91 18.33
CA VAL A 132 9.85 -7.46 18.87
C VAL A 132 10.56 -6.39 19.69
N ASP A 133 11.28 -6.83 20.74
CA ASP A 133 12.03 -5.94 21.64
C ASP A 133 13.46 -5.68 21.09
N VAL A 134 13.51 -5.21 19.84
CA VAL A 134 14.76 -4.84 19.13
C VAL A 134 14.52 -3.53 18.41
N GLU A 135 15.31 -2.51 18.71
CA GLU A 135 15.25 -1.25 17.97
C GLU A 135 15.85 -1.39 16.58
N PRO A 136 15.15 -0.91 15.53
CA PRO A 136 15.67 -0.95 14.17
C PRO A 136 16.84 0.02 14.02
N LEU A 137 17.92 -0.44 13.36
CA LEU A 137 18.98 0.44 12.89
C LEU A 137 18.54 1.06 11.56
N VAL A 138 18.07 2.31 11.57
CA VAL A 138 17.71 3.05 10.36
C VAL A 138 18.97 3.63 9.73
N ALA A 139 19.30 3.15 8.53
CA ALA A 139 20.46 3.63 7.77
C ALA A 139 20.14 4.90 6.99
N GLU A 140 18.91 5.00 6.46
CA GLU A 140 18.46 6.12 5.63
C GLU A 140 16.93 6.21 5.62
N GLU A 141 16.41 7.43 5.48
CA GLU A 141 15.00 7.71 5.23
C GLU A 141 14.86 8.34 3.83
N VAL A 142 13.99 7.77 2.99
CA VAL A 142 13.86 8.15 1.58
C VAL A 142 12.43 8.48 1.20
N ALA A 143 12.27 9.34 0.20
CA ALA A 143 10.98 9.83 -0.25
C ALA A 143 10.25 8.88 -1.22
N SER A 144 10.92 7.84 -1.75
CA SER A 144 10.34 6.97 -2.76
C SER A 144 10.75 5.51 -2.63
N LEU A 145 9.85 4.62 -3.04
CA LEU A 145 10.10 3.19 -3.10
C LEU A 145 11.26 2.86 -4.06
N ASP A 146 11.36 3.55 -5.17
CA ASP A 146 12.43 3.31 -6.16
C ASP A 146 13.81 3.55 -5.56
N LEU A 147 14.00 4.65 -4.82
CA LEU A 147 15.25 4.93 -4.13
C LEU A 147 15.50 3.92 -3.00
N MET A 148 14.46 3.55 -2.25
CA MET A 148 14.54 2.51 -1.22
C MET A 148 15.07 1.20 -1.82
N LEU A 149 14.47 0.73 -2.91
CA LEU A 149 14.88 -0.51 -3.57
C LEU A 149 16.25 -0.42 -4.25
N ALA A 150 16.66 0.77 -4.72
CA ALA A 150 18.01 1.00 -5.23
C ALA A 150 19.07 0.84 -4.13
N LEU A 151 18.81 1.36 -2.92
CA LEU A 151 19.71 1.18 -1.77
C LEU A 151 19.77 -0.29 -1.32
N VAL A 152 18.63 -1.00 -1.35
CA VAL A 152 18.61 -2.45 -1.10
C VAL A 152 19.41 -3.21 -2.16
N ALA A 153 19.18 -2.96 -3.45
CA ALA A 153 19.91 -3.60 -4.55
C ALA A 153 21.43 -3.39 -4.44
N ALA A 154 21.84 -2.19 -4.03
CA ALA A 154 23.24 -1.84 -3.80
C ALA A 154 23.83 -2.46 -2.52
N GLY A 155 23.03 -3.12 -1.69
CA GLY A 155 23.50 -3.79 -0.47
C GLY A 155 23.71 -2.88 0.74
N TYR A 156 23.19 -1.64 0.72
CA TYR A 156 23.32 -0.72 1.85
C TYR A 156 22.45 -1.08 3.04
N ALA A 157 21.24 -1.59 2.77
CA ALA A 157 20.26 -1.87 3.80
C ALA A 157 19.21 -2.90 3.31
N LEU A 158 18.33 -3.32 4.20
CA LEU A 158 17.11 -4.05 3.90
C LEU A 158 15.91 -3.09 3.91
N ALA A 159 14.78 -3.52 3.37
CA ALA A 159 13.54 -2.77 3.48
C ALA A 159 12.35 -3.70 3.76
N LEU A 160 11.31 -3.15 4.39
CA LEU A 160 10.02 -3.81 4.54
C LEU A 160 9.06 -3.18 3.52
N VAL A 161 8.53 -3.94 2.59
CA VAL A 161 7.71 -3.41 1.49
C VAL A 161 6.50 -4.31 1.21
N GLY A 162 5.48 -3.78 0.55
CA GLY A 162 4.39 -4.58 0.04
C GLY A 162 4.86 -5.53 -1.07
N SER A 163 4.40 -6.77 -1.04
CA SER A 163 4.76 -7.80 -2.02
C SER A 163 4.45 -7.35 -3.46
N SER A 164 3.28 -6.78 -3.68
CA SER A 164 2.86 -6.31 -5.00
C SER A 164 3.66 -5.10 -5.49
N GLN A 165 4.10 -4.23 -4.58
CA GLN A 165 4.98 -3.11 -4.92
C GLN A 165 6.33 -3.61 -5.41
N LEU A 166 6.92 -4.58 -4.70
CA LEU A 166 8.20 -5.17 -5.10
C LEU A 166 8.10 -5.88 -6.46
N ILE A 167 7.02 -6.62 -6.70
CA ILE A 167 6.77 -7.29 -7.99
C ILE A 167 6.64 -6.27 -9.13
N ALA A 168 5.97 -5.15 -8.88
CA ALA A 168 5.78 -4.10 -9.89
C ALA A 168 7.10 -3.41 -10.29
N CYS A 169 8.03 -3.23 -9.36
CA CYS A 169 9.34 -2.60 -9.62
C CYS A 169 10.29 -3.46 -10.46
N ARG A 170 10.04 -4.78 -10.59
CA ARG A 170 10.82 -5.72 -11.42
C ARG A 170 12.35 -5.62 -11.26
N ASN A 171 12.83 -5.32 -10.06
CA ASN A 171 14.25 -5.24 -9.80
C ASN A 171 14.84 -6.64 -9.55
N ALA A 172 15.67 -7.12 -10.48
CA ALA A 172 16.27 -8.46 -10.41
C ALA A 172 17.30 -8.62 -9.26
N ASP A 173 17.86 -7.51 -8.77
CA ASP A 173 18.87 -7.50 -7.71
C ASP A 173 18.26 -7.46 -6.31
N VAL A 174 16.92 -7.42 -6.21
CA VAL A 174 16.18 -7.43 -4.94
C VAL A 174 15.26 -8.63 -4.89
N ILE A 175 15.36 -9.42 -3.83
CA ILE A 175 14.53 -10.61 -3.59
C ILE A 175 13.59 -10.34 -2.43
N GLY A 176 12.30 -10.53 -2.64
CA GLY A 176 11.29 -10.50 -1.58
C GLY A 176 11.28 -11.81 -0.78
N ARG A 177 11.29 -11.73 0.54
CA ARG A 177 11.08 -12.86 1.45
C ARG A 177 9.97 -12.54 2.45
N PRO A 178 9.01 -13.44 2.66
CA PRO A 178 8.00 -13.25 3.69
C PRO A 178 8.62 -13.31 5.09
N LEU A 179 8.02 -12.59 6.02
CA LEU A 179 8.36 -12.70 7.44
C LEU A 179 7.93 -14.06 8.00
N ALA A 180 8.65 -14.56 9.01
CA ALA A 180 8.28 -15.77 9.72
C ALA A 180 7.02 -15.56 10.56
N GLY A 181 6.32 -16.65 10.89
CA GLY A 181 5.04 -16.60 11.59
C GLY A 181 3.89 -16.11 10.70
N ARG A 182 2.92 -15.42 11.30
CA ARG A 182 1.82 -14.78 10.56
C ARG A 182 2.38 -13.58 9.80
N SER A 183 2.33 -13.61 8.48
CA SER A 183 2.79 -12.49 7.66
C SER A 183 1.95 -11.26 7.94
N PRO A 184 2.56 -10.14 8.35
CA PRO A 184 1.85 -8.89 8.47
C PRO A 184 1.32 -8.43 7.11
N MET A 185 0.21 -7.69 7.14
CA MET A 185 -0.40 -7.13 5.94
C MET A 185 -0.32 -5.60 6.01
N LEU A 186 -0.01 -4.98 4.88
CA LEU A 186 -0.21 -3.55 4.68
C LEU A 186 -1.62 -3.34 4.14
N THR A 187 -2.42 -2.56 4.85
CA THR A 187 -3.80 -2.28 4.45
C THR A 187 -3.89 -0.89 3.85
N THR A 188 -4.44 -0.80 2.65
CA THR A 188 -4.84 0.45 2.01
C THR A 188 -6.32 0.69 2.30
N TYR A 189 -6.64 1.91 2.70
CA TYR A 189 -7.99 2.36 3.00
C TYR A 189 -8.48 3.31 1.92
N LEU A 190 -9.76 3.21 1.59
CA LEU A 190 -10.50 4.23 0.88
C LEU A 190 -10.97 5.25 1.91
N LEU A 191 -10.67 6.52 1.66
CA LEU A 191 -11.03 7.66 2.51
C LEU A 191 -12.06 8.52 1.81
N ARG A 192 -13.13 8.88 2.49
CA ARG A 192 -14.14 9.81 1.98
C ARG A 192 -14.78 10.59 3.12
N ARG A 193 -15.44 11.69 2.81
CA ARG A 193 -16.23 12.40 3.82
C ARG A 193 -17.37 11.53 4.34
N ASP A 194 -17.70 11.71 5.60
CA ASP A 194 -18.87 11.08 6.26
C ASP A 194 -20.16 11.84 5.88
N VAL A 195 -20.45 11.83 4.58
CA VAL A 195 -21.67 12.39 3.98
C VAL A 195 -22.15 11.43 2.88
N GLU A 196 -23.39 11.60 2.45
CA GLU A 196 -23.94 10.84 1.33
C GLU A 196 -23.09 11.06 0.07
N PRO A 197 -22.51 10.01 -0.55
CA PRO A 197 -21.69 10.15 -1.73
C PRO A 197 -22.53 10.56 -2.95
N SER A 198 -21.90 11.29 -3.87
CA SER A 198 -22.50 11.52 -5.18
C SER A 198 -22.70 10.19 -5.92
N GLU A 199 -23.61 10.14 -6.89
CA GLU A 199 -23.87 8.94 -7.68
C GLU A 199 -22.59 8.41 -8.37
N THR A 200 -21.76 9.28 -8.91
CA THR A 200 -20.46 8.92 -9.52
C THR A 200 -19.50 8.32 -8.49
N LEU A 201 -19.41 8.91 -7.30
CA LEU A 201 -18.58 8.40 -6.21
C LEU A 201 -19.11 7.07 -5.68
N SER A 202 -20.44 6.90 -5.55
CA SER A 202 -21.06 5.65 -5.12
C SER A 202 -20.70 4.51 -6.06
N ARG A 203 -20.86 4.70 -7.37
CA ARG A 203 -20.47 3.69 -8.37
C ARG A 203 -18.98 3.37 -8.35
N PHE A 204 -18.14 4.36 -8.07
CA PHE A 204 -16.71 4.14 -7.90
C PHE A 204 -16.41 3.27 -6.66
N ILE A 205 -17.03 3.56 -5.52
CA ILE A 205 -16.91 2.78 -4.27
C ILE A 205 -17.34 1.33 -4.51
N ASP A 206 -18.45 1.11 -5.21
CA ASP A 206 -18.96 -0.23 -5.54
C ASP A 206 -17.94 -1.06 -6.34
N ARG A 207 -17.12 -0.43 -7.17
CA ARG A 207 -16.03 -1.12 -7.90
C ARG A 207 -14.82 -1.46 -7.02
N VAL A 208 -14.60 -0.73 -5.94
CA VAL A 208 -13.53 -1.03 -4.98
C VAL A 208 -13.88 -2.25 -4.13
N SER A 209 -15.16 -2.41 -3.76
CA SER A 209 -15.66 -3.46 -2.86
C SER A 209 -15.36 -4.91 -3.31
N PRO A 210 -15.50 -5.32 -4.58
CA PRO A 210 -15.17 -6.67 -5.04
C PRO A 210 -13.67 -7.01 -4.91
N ILE A 211 -12.80 -6.00 -4.98
CA ILE A 211 -11.34 -6.17 -4.86
C ILE A 211 -10.96 -6.60 -3.43
N ILE A 212 -11.79 -6.32 -2.44
CA ILE A 212 -11.63 -6.75 -1.04
C ILE A 212 -11.79 -8.28 -0.91
N THR A 213 -12.64 -8.90 -1.72
CA THR A 213 -13.04 -10.31 -1.60
C THR A 213 -12.02 -11.28 -2.20
N ASP A 214 -11.11 -10.81 -3.07
CA ASP A 214 -10.10 -11.62 -3.78
C ASP A 214 -8.78 -11.79 -3.01
N ALA A 215 -8.75 -11.54 -1.71
CA ALA A 215 -7.60 -11.93 -0.88
C ALA A 215 -7.54 -13.47 -0.84
N PRO A 216 -6.41 -14.12 -1.22
CA PRO A 216 -6.32 -15.57 -1.19
C PRO A 216 -6.55 -16.06 0.23
N SER A 217 -7.68 -16.71 0.45
CA SER A 217 -7.96 -17.46 1.66
C SER A 217 -6.96 -18.63 1.72
N HIS A 218 -5.89 -18.48 2.50
CA HIS A 218 -5.05 -19.60 2.85
C HIS A 218 -5.86 -20.57 3.71
N THR A 219 -6.49 -21.55 3.09
CA THR A 219 -6.97 -22.76 3.76
C THR A 219 -5.74 -23.49 4.29
N PRO A 220 -5.63 -23.78 5.59
CA PRO A 220 -4.56 -24.63 6.09
C PRO A 220 -4.77 -26.03 5.52
N GLU A 221 -3.79 -26.52 4.75
CA GLU A 221 -3.74 -27.92 4.31
C GLU A 221 -3.79 -28.84 5.54
N SER A 222 -4.84 -29.63 5.61
CA SER A 222 -4.98 -30.72 6.56
C SER A 222 -3.79 -31.66 6.49
N THR A 223 -3.03 -31.71 7.57
CA THR A 223 -2.03 -32.74 7.82
C THR A 223 -2.74 -34.11 7.78
N LYS A 224 -2.61 -34.86 6.70
CA LYS A 224 -2.93 -36.29 6.71
C LYS A 224 -1.84 -36.99 7.48
N GLU A 225 -2.18 -37.43 8.66
CA GLU A 225 -1.47 -38.50 9.37
C GLU A 225 -1.45 -39.73 8.47
N ILE A 226 -0.26 -40.16 8.11
CA ILE A 226 -0.02 -41.51 7.57
C ILE A 226 0.49 -42.34 8.74
N ASN A 227 -0.45 -43.08 9.32
CA ASN A 227 -0.17 -44.22 10.17
C ASN A 227 0.11 -45.45 9.25
N SER A 228 1.28 -45.99 9.27
CA SER A 228 1.63 -47.41 9.22
C SER A 228 3.14 -47.62 9.27
#